data_36f0f2ddff0cc061d81b3781ab8e530b
#
_entry.id   36f0f2ddff0cc061d81b3781ab8e530b
#
_cell.length_a   1.000
_cell.length_b   1.000
_cell.length_c   1.000
_cell.angle_alpha   90.00
_cell.angle_beta   90.00
_cell.angle_gamma   90.00
#
_symmetry.space_group_name_H-M   'P 1'
#
loop_
_entity.id
_entity.type
_entity.pdbx_description
1 polymer ?
#
loop_
_entity_poly.entity_id
_entity_poly.type
_entity_poly.pdbx_seq_one_letter_code
_entity_poly.pdbx_strand_id
1 'polypeptide(L)'
;TVERDRWEGQLYFLRALYLFDLARVYSYVPGSVVTAQDRGCVPIILRGISSVDSALTFRPARAAQDDVYAQVVADFTTAQGKLLSSASVNLANKQAAQALLARVNLYRKNYGEAKRWADSCIALAGSKMTTTTNYVNQWRVDTHGETLFQVRFATNGENIGVNESLQTSFSTLTA
;
A
#
# COMPACT_ATOMS: atom_id res chain seq x y z
N THR A 1 10.05 -13.89 -18.35
CA THR A 1 8.88 -14.82 -18.45
C THR A 1 7.72 -14.22 -17.65
N VAL A 2 6.49 -14.53 -18.05
CA VAL A 2 5.25 -14.05 -17.40
C VAL A 2 5.25 -14.31 -15.88
N GLU A 3 5.73 -15.46 -15.46
CA GLU A 3 5.80 -15.80 -14.04
C GLU A 3 6.82 -14.96 -13.28
N ARG A 4 8.00 -14.74 -13.85
CA ARG A 4 9.00 -13.84 -13.28
C ARG A 4 8.45 -12.41 -13.14
N ASP A 5 7.79 -11.89 -14.17
CA ASP A 5 7.20 -10.55 -14.13
C ASP A 5 6.11 -10.45 -13.07
N ARG A 6 5.32 -11.50 -12.87
CA ARG A 6 4.33 -11.57 -11.80
C ARG A 6 4.98 -11.49 -10.41
N TRP A 7 6.03 -12.25 -10.15
CA TRP A 7 6.75 -12.21 -8.87
C TRP A 7 7.44 -10.86 -8.63
N GLU A 8 8.12 -10.34 -9.64
CA GLU A 8 8.73 -9.01 -9.56
C GLU A 8 7.67 -7.93 -9.30
N GLY A 9 6.54 -8.00 -9.97
CA GLY A 9 5.42 -7.08 -9.75
C GLY A 9 4.89 -7.11 -8.32
N GLN A 10 4.74 -8.31 -7.72
CA GLN A 10 4.35 -8.47 -6.31
C GLN A 10 5.39 -7.83 -5.37
N LEU A 11 6.68 -8.07 -5.61
CA LEU A 11 7.75 -7.52 -4.78
C LEU A 11 7.80 -5.99 -4.84
N TYR A 12 7.71 -5.40 -6.03
CA TYR A 12 7.65 -3.95 -6.19
C TYR A 12 6.42 -3.36 -5.51
N PHE A 13 5.27 -3.99 -5.65
CA PHE A 13 4.03 -3.57 -4.99
C PHE A 13 4.16 -3.55 -3.47
N LEU A 14 4.65 -4.64 -2.87
CA LEU A 14 4.80 -4.75 -1.42
C LEU A 14 5.85 -3.78 -0.89
N ARG A 15 6.98 -3.61 -1.58
CA ARG A 15 8.00 -2.63 -1.18
C ARG A 15 7.44 -1.21 -1.18
N ALA A 16 6.73 -0.84 -2.24
CA ALA A 16 6.08 0.47 -2.33
C ALA A 16 5.04 0.67 -1.23
N LEU A 17 4.21 -0.33 -0.95
CA LEU A 17 3.18 -0.28 0.08
C LEU A 17 3.80 -0.03 1.46
N TYR A 18 4.78 -0.85 1.85
CA TYR A 18 5.45 -0.70 3.14
C TYR A 18 6.22 0.62 3.25
N LEU A 19 6.93 1.01 2.19
CA LEU A 19 7.68 2.26 2.19
C LEU A 19 6.74 3.48 2.30
N PHE A 20 5.59 3.43 1.65
CA PHE A 20 4.56 4.46 1.74
C PHE A 20 3.95 4.52 3.15
N ASP A 21 3.64 3.38 3.75
CA ASP A 21 3.10 3.33 5.11
C ASP A 21 4.11 3.84 6.15
N LEU A 22 5.37 3.43 6.03
CA LEU A 22 6.45 3.95 6.88
C LEU A 22 6.63 5.47 6.71
N ALA A 23 6.59 5.97 5.47
CA ALA A 23 6.69 7.40 5.21
C ALA A 23 5.55 8.19 5.87
N ARG A 24 4.31 7.68 5.83
CA ARG A 24 3.15 8.33 6.47
C ARG A 24 3.25 8.38 7.99
N VAL A 25 3.89 7.39 8.61
CA VAL A 25 3.99 7.28 10.07
C VAL A 25 5.21 8.05 10.61
N TYR A 26 6.33 7.99 9.91
CA TYR A 26 7.63 8.47 10.42
C TYR A 26 8.16 9.74 9.75
N SER A 27 7.37 10.36 8.88
CA SER A 27 7.73 11.60 8.20
C SER A 27 6.60 12.63 8.27
N TYR A 28 6.92 13.85 7.89
CA TYR A 28 5.89 14.88 7.70
C TYR A 28 4.96 14.55 6.53
N VAL A 29 3.79 15.15 6.53
CA VAL A 29 2.93 15.15 5.33
C VAL A 29 3.60 16.02 4.26
N PRO A 30 3.67 15.59 2.99
CA PRO A 30 4.25 16.38 1.92
C PRO A 30 3.67 17.80 1.84
N GLY A 31 4.58 18.80 1.80
CA GLY A 31 4.22 20.20 1.78
C GLY A 31 3.84 20.80 3.14
N SER A 32 4.08 20.08 4.25
CA SER A 32 3.86 20.56 5.62
C SER A 32 5.11 20.38 6.48
N VAL A 33 6.29 20.36 5.84
CA VAL A 33 7.58 20.14 6.51
C VAL A 33 8.00 21.38 7.29
N VAL A 34 8.37 21.19 8.55
CA VAL A 34 9.02 22.23 9.37
C VAL A 34 10.53 22.07 9.19
N THR A 35 11.11 22.84 8.28
CA THR A 35 12.51 22.68 7.82
C THR A 35 13.53 22.64 8.96
N ALA A 36 13.35 23.45 9.99
CA ALA A 36 14.28 23.48 11.15
C ALA A 36 14.25 22.19 11.98
N GLN A 37 13.21 21.38 11.85
CA GLN A 37 13.00 20.13 12.61
C GLN A 37 13.02 18.90 11.71
N ASP A 38 13.21 19.09 10.41
CA ASP A 38 13.20 17.97 9.44
C ASP A 38 14.45 17.10 9.63
N ARG A 39 14.20 15.86 9.96
CA ARG A 39 15.21 14.80 10.09
C ARG A 39 15.19 13.80 8.93
N GLY A 40 14.53 14.18 7.85
CA GLY A 40 14.27 13.31 6.70
C GLY A 40 13.12 12.31 6.95
N CYS A 41 12.85 11.53 5.94
CA CYS A 41 11.84 10.48 5.96
C CYS A 41 12.43 9.16 6.51
N VAL A 42 12.23 8.07 5.83
CA VAL A 42 12.75 6.73 6.18
C VAL A 42 13.90 6.34 5.24
N PRO A 43 14.77 5.42 5.63
CA PRO A 43 15.80 4.91 4.73
C PRO A 43 15.20 4.19 3.52
N ILE A 44 15.79 4.40 2.35
CA ILE A 44 15.46 3.65 1.12
C ILE A 44 16.43 2.48 1.02
N ILE A 45 15.91 1.25 1.20
CA ILE A 45 16.70 0.03 1.14
C ILE A 45 16.28 -0.77 -0.09
N LEU A 46 17.16 -0.78 -1.11
CA LEU A 46 16.88 -1.42 -2.41
C LEU A 46 17.61 -2.75 -2.59
N ARG A 47 18.37 -3.18 -1.60
CA ARG A 47 19.15 -4.44 -1.64
C ARG A 47 18.83 -5.32 -0.43
N GLY A 48 18.85 -6.61 -0.64
CA GLY A 48 18.84 -7.57 0.47
C GLY A 48 20.15 -7.55 1.26
N ILE A 49 20.07 -7.87 2.55
CA ILE A 49 21.23 -8.07 3.42
C ILE A 49 21.31 -9.56 3.67
N SER A 50 22.33 -10.22 3.09
CA SER A 50 22.45 -11.69 3.06
C SER A 50 23.52 -12.24 3.99
N SER A 51 24.30 -11.39 4.66
CA SER A 51 25.33 -11.83 5.61
C SER A 51 25.22 -11.11 6.94
N VAL A 52 25.68 -11.78 8.02
CA VAL A 52 25.70 -11.22 9.38
C VAL A 52 26.57 -9.96 9.43
N ASP A 53 27.75 -10.00 8.83
CA ASP A 53 28.68 -8.86 8.82
C ASP A 53 28.07 -7.64 8.10
N SER A 54 27.39 -7.87 6.98
CA SER A 54 26.66 -6.81 6.29
C SER A 54 25.52 -6.24 7.15
N ALA A 55 24.81 -7.07 7.89
CA ALA A 55 23.74 -6.63 8.78
C ALA A 55 24.30 -5.80 9.96
N LEU A 56 25.44 -6.19 10.50
CA LEU A 56 26.10 -5.48 11.61
C LEU A 56 26.69 -4.13 11.21
N THR A 57 27.13 -4.00 9.97
CA THR A 57 27.80 -2.79 9.46
C THR A 57 26.86 -1.85 8.69
N PHE A 58 25.73 -2.35 8.19
CA PHE A 58 24.80 -1.56 7.40
C PHE A 58 24.05 -0.54 8.28
N ARG A 59 24.30 0.73 8.02
CA ARG A 59 23.70 1.86 8.74
C ARG A 59 23.12 2.85 7.73
N PRO A 60 21.95 2.56 7.12
CA PRO A 60 21.35 3.44 6.14
C PRO A 60 20.85 4.73 6.82
N ALA A 61 21.19 5.87 6.21
CA ALA A 61 20.66 7.15 6.63
C ALA A 61 19.20 7.33 6.20
N ARG A 62 18.49 8.21 6.87
CA ARG A 62 17.16 8.66 6.44
C ARG A 62 17.29 9.41 5.10
N ALA A 63 16.43 9.10 4.15
CA ALA A 63 16.37 9.78 2.87
C ALA A 63 15.50 11.05 2.96
N ALA A 64 15.65 11.95 2.00
CA ALA A 64 14.72 13.07 1.87
C ALA A 64 13.29 12.55 1.57
N GLN A 65 12.30 13.30 2.03
CA GLN A 65 10.89 12.92 1.85
C GLN A 65 10.54 12.73 0.37
N ASP A 66 10.96 13.68 -0.47
CA ASP A 66 10.67 13.63 -1.91
C ASP A 66 11.27 12.41 -2.59
N ASP A 67 12.49 11.98 -2.18
CA ASP A 67 13.14 10.79 -2.71
C ASP A 67 12.37 9.52 -2.32
N VAL A 68 11.87 9.44 -1.09
CA VAL A 68 11.06 8.31 -0.63
C VAL A 68 9.76 8.22 -1.42
N TYR A 69 9.04 9.32 -1.59
CA TYR A 69 7.81 9.34 -2.37
C TYR A 69 8.05 9.10 -3.86
N ALA A 70 9.19 9.56 -4.40
CA ALA A 70 9.59 9.25 -5.78
C ALA A 70 9.84 7.75 -5.96
N GLN A 71 10.53 7.11 -5.01
CA GLN A 71 10.75 5.66 -5.02
C GLN A 71 9.44 4.88 -4.93
N VAL A 72 8.52 5.30 -4.06
CA VAL A 72 7.19 4.67 -3.94
C VAL A 72 6.42 4.74 -5.27
N VAL A 73 6.43 5.90 -5.93
CA VAL A 73 5.77 6.05 -7.24
C VAL A 73 6.44 5.18 -8.30
N ALA A 74 7.77 5.15 -8.34
CA ALA A 74 8.53 4.32 -9.28
C ALA A 74 8.21 2.83 -9.11
N ASP A 75 8.16 2.35 -7.87
CA ASP A 75 7.86 0.95 -7.56
C ASP A 75 6.43 0.58 -7.93
N PHE A 76 5.42 1.37 -7.56
CA PHE A 76 4.04 1.12 -7.98
C PHE A 76 3.86 1.21 -9.50
N THR A 77 4.57 2.11 -10.17
CA THR A 77 4.55 2.22 -11.64
C THR A 77 5.13 0.96 -12.28
N THR A 78 6.22 0.45 -11.75
CA THR A 78 6.81 -0.81 -12.20
C THR A 78 5.88 -1.98 -11.92
N ALA A 79 5.29 -2.03 -10.73
CA ALA A 79 4.36 -3.07 -10.33
C ALA A 79 3.14 -3.12 -11.26
N GLN A 80 2.47 -1.98 -11.52
CA GLN A 80 1.31 -1.96 -12.40
C GLN A 80 1.63 -2.36 -13.85
N GLY A 81 2.88 -2.14 -14.31
CA GLY A 81 3.34 -2.58 -15.62
C GLY A 81 3.56 -4.09 -15.71
N LYS A 82 3.93 -4.74 -14.60
CA LYS A 82 4.23 -6.18 -14.54
C LYS A 82 3.03 -7.03 -14.07
N LEU A 83 2.16 -6.47 -13.26
CA LEU A 83 1.00 -7.15 -12.72
C LEU A 83 -0.15 -7.19 -13.73
N LEU A 84 -0.87 -8.30 -13.73
CA LEU A 84 -2.10 -8.45 -14.50
C LEU A 84 -3.30 -7.99 -13.68
N SER A 85 -4.40 -7.68 -14.36
CA SER A 85 -5.71 -7.57 -13.75
C SER A 85 -6.11 -8.94 -13.21
N SER A 86 -6.54 -9.00 -11.94
CA SER A 86 -6.87 -10.26 -11.28
C SER A 86 -8.20 -10.15 -10.57
N ALA A 87 -8.95 -11.25 -10.57
CA ALA A 87 -10.13 -11.39 -9.73
C ALA A 87 -9.76 -11.66 -8.26
N SER A 88 -8.56 -12.16 -7.99
CA SER A 88 -8.10 -12.39 -6.61
C SER A 88 -7.69 -11.08 -5.97
N VAL A 89 -8.33 -10.75 -4.86
CA VAL A 89 -8.03 -9.57 -4.04
C VAL A 89 -6.96 -9.84 -2.99
N ASN A 90 -6.55 -11.10 -2.80
CA ASN A 90 -5.52 -11.51 -1.84
C ASN A 90 -4.09 -11.44 -2.41
N LEU A 91 -3.97 -11.08 -3.67
CA LEU A 91 -2.69 -10.87 -4.36
C LEU A 91 -2.66 -9.46 -4.93
N ALA A 92 -1.47 -8.86 -4.93
CA ALA A 92 -1.30 -7.58 -5.60
C ALA A 92 -1.66 -7.72 -7.08
N ASN A 93 -2.38 -6.76 -7.60
CA ASN A 93 -2.86 -6.73 -8.96
C ASN A 93 -2.74 -5.32 -9.55
N LYS A 94 -2.95 -5.20 -10.85
CA LYS A 94 -2.76 -3.95 -11.58
C LYS A 94 -3.69 -2.84 -11.05
N GLN A 95 -4.95 -3.16 -10.79
CA GLN A 95 -5.92 -2.18 -10.28
C GLN A 95 -5.52 -1.65 -8.91
N ALA A 96 -5.07 -2.53 -8.01
CA ALA A 96 -4.60 -2.14 -6.67
C ALA A 96 -3.38 -1.21 -6.75
N ALA A 97 -2.43 -1.50 -7.64
CA ALA A 97 -1.26 -0.65 -7.85
C ALA A 97 -1.66 0.74 -8.38
N GLN A 98 -2.61 0.81 -9.32
CA GLN A 98 -3.14 2.07 -9.84
C GLN A 98 -3.91 2.87 -8.78
N ALA A 99 -4.72 2.22 -7.95
CA ALA A 99 -5.42 2.87 -6.85
C ALA A 99 -4.44 3.47 -5.82
N LEU A 100 -3.35 2.74 -5.53
CA LEU A 100 -2.30 3.23 -4.63
C LEU A 100 -1.48 4.36 -5.28
N LEU A 101 -1.22 4.31 -6.58
CA LEU A 101 -0.62 5.44 -7.32
C LEU A 101 -1.49 6.71 -7.22
N ALA A 102 -2.80 6.57 -7.36
CA ALA A 102 -3.72 7.69 -7.17
C ALA A 102 -3.60 8.26 -5.75
N ARG A 103 -3.61 7.39 -4.73
CA ARG A 103 -3.48 7.78 -3.31
C ARG A 103 -2.14 8.47 -3.01
N VAL A 104 -1.02 7.91 -3.47
CA VAL A 104 0.31 8.51 -3.26
C VAL A 104 0.41 9.89 -3.89
N ASN A 105 -0.09 10.04 -5.12
CA ASN A 105 -0.09 11.35 -5.80
C ASN A 105 -1.03 12.37 -5.13
N LEU A 106 -2.13 11.92 -4.52
CA LEU A 106 -2.98 12.77 -3.68
C LEU A 106 -2.22 13.31 -2.47
N TYR A 107 -1.46 12.45 -1.76
CA TYR A 107 -0.59 12.87 -0.65
C TYR A 107 0.47 13.88 -1.10
N ARG A 108 1.05 13.70 -2.27
CA ARG A 108 2.01 14.62 -2.89
C ARG A 108 1.39 15.92 -3.42
N LYS A 109 0.07 16.07 -3.32
CA LYS A 109 -0.69 17.19 -3.90
C LYS A 109 -0.58 17.27 -5.44
N ASN A 110 -0.18 16.19 -6.08
CA ASN A 110 -0.15 16.07 -7.54
C ASN A 110 -1.52 15.58 -8.05
N TYR A 111 -2.50 16.47 -8.03
CA TYR A 111 -3.90 16.13 -8.30
C TYR A 111 -4.15 15.65 -9.74
N GLY A 112 -3.37 16.14 -10.71
CA GLY A 112 -3.44 15.70 -12.10
C GLY A 112 -3.11 14.22 -12.25
N GLU A 113 -1.98 13.78 -11.68
CA GLU A 113 -1.58 12.38 -11.67
C GLU A 113 -2.50 11.52 -10.80
N ALA A 114 -2.95 12.05 -9.65
CA ALA A 114 -3.91 11.34 -8.81
C ALA A 114 -5.20 11.02 -9.57
N LYS A 115 -5.76 12.01 -10.29
CA LYS A 115 -6.93 11.81 -11.15
C LYS A 115 -6.65 10.80 -12.26
N ARG A 116 -5.53 10.94 -12.99
CA ARG A 116 -5.18 10.04 -14.10
C ARG A 116 -5.11 8.58 -13.66
N TRP A 117 -4.49 8.30 -12.52
CA TRP A 117 -4.40 6.95 -11.99
C TRP A 117 -5.72 6.42 -11.44
N ALA A 118 -6.55 7.29 -10.82
CA ALA A 118 -7.89 6.92 -10.40
C ALA A 118 -8.77 6.54 -11.59
N ASP A 119 -8.77 7.34 -12.66
CA ASP A 119 -9.52 7.05 -13.89
C ASP A 119 -9.06 5.72 -14.52
N SER A 120 -7.75 5.46 -14.55
CA SER A 120 -7.19 4.22 -15.07
C SER A 120 -7.63 2.99 -14.23
N CYS A 121 -7.66 3.15 -12.91
CA CYS A 121 -8.12 2.10 -12.00
C CYS A 121 -9.61 1.82 -12.21
N ILE A 122 -10.44 2.85 -12.29
CA ILE A 122 -11.90 2.72 -12.51
C ILE A 122 -12.19 2.04 -13.85
N ALA A 123 -11.48 2.43 -14.91
CA ALA A 123 -11.63 1.80 -16.21
C ALA A 123 -11.34 0.30 -16.21
N LEU A 124 -10.38 -0.16 -15.40
CA LEU A 124 -10.06 -1.59 -15.24
C LEU A 124 -10.96 -2.31 -14.23
N ALA A 125 -11.36 -1.63 -13.16
CA ALA A 125 -12.16 -2.22 -12.09
C ALA A 125 -13.64 -2.40 -12.52
N GLY A 126 -14.10 -1.66 -13.53
CA GLY A 126 -15.46 -1.71 -13.99
C GLY A 126 -16.46 -1.28 -12.92
N SER A 127 -17.61 -1.96 -12.87
CA SER A 127 -18.71 -1.67 -11.94
C SER A 127 -18.51 -2.26 -10.53
N LYS A 128 -17.30 -2.27 -10.00
CA LYS A 128 -17.04 -2.78 -8.63
C LYS A 128 -17.59 -1.85 -7.52
N MET A 129 -17.96 -0.63 -7.86
CA MET A 129 -18.56 0.30 -6.90
C MET A 129 -19.90 -0.25 -6.38
N THR A 130 -20.03 -0.35 -5.08
CA THR A 130 -21.26 -0.80 -4.45
C THR A 130 -22.32 0.31 -4.44
N THR A 131 -23.57 -0.08 -4.35
CA THR A 131 -24.68 0.87 -4.16
C THR A 131 -24.80 1.27 -2.69
N THR A 132 -25.41 2.42 -2.41
CA THR A 132 -25.68 2.87 -1.03
C THR A 132 -26.47 1.84 -0.23
N THR A 133 -27.37 1.10 -0.87
CA THR A 133 -28.17 0.03 -0.25
C THR A 133 -27.31 -1.14 0.22
N ASN A 134 -26.27 -1.48 -0.52
CA ASN A 134 -25.42 -2.64 -0.23
C ASN A 134 -24.16 -2.27 0.57
N TYR A 135 -23.88 -0.98 0.76
CA TYR A 135 -22.65 -0.52 1.41
C TYR A 135 -22.44 -1.13 2.80
N VAL A 136 -23.45 -1.11 3.64
CA VAL A 136 -23.37 -1.67 5.01
C VAL A 136 -23.24 -3.19 4.97
N ASN A 137 -23.96 -3.84 4.07
CA ASN A 137 -23.98 -5.31 4.00
C ASN A 137 -22.64 -5.90 3.52
N GLN A 138 -21.91 -5.21 2.64
CA GLN A 138 -20.61 -5.70 2.18
C GLN A 138 -19.58 -5.85 3.32
N TRP A 139 -19.70 -5.05 4.40
CA TRP A 139 -18.81 -5.13 5.56
C TRP A 139 -19.10 -6.31 6.50
N ARG A 140 -20.19 -7.06 6.23
CA ARG A 140 -20.59 -8.25 6.99
C ARG A 140 -20.19 -9.56 6.35
N VAL A 141 -19.56 -9.50 5.19
CA VAL A 141 -19.12 -10.68 4.42
C VAL A 141 -17.62 -10.61 4.15
N ASP A 142 -17.00 -11.77 3.98
CA ASP A 142 -15.53 -11.87 3.76
C ASP A 142 -15.07 -11.31 2.41
N THR A 143 -15.98 -11.16 1.45
CA THR A 143 -15.67 -10.63 0.13
C THR A 143 -16.40 -9.34 -0.12
N HIS A 144 -15.67 -8.24 -0.08
CA HIS A 144 -16.22 -6.92 -0.38
C HIS A 144 -16.12 -6.65 -1.88
N GLY A 145 -17.23 -6.26 -2.50
CA GLY A 145 -17.29 -6.02 -3.95
C GLY A 145 -16.31 -4.95 -4.45
N GLU A 146 -16.03 -3.94 -3.63
CA GLU A 146 -15.12 -2.83 -3.96
C GLU A 146 -13.65 -3.12 -3.64
N THR A 147 -13.34 -4.22 -2.96
CA THR A 147 -11.97 -4.52 -2.56
C THR A 147 -11.10 -4.81 -3.77
N LEU A 148 -10.01 -4.08 -3.91
CA LEU A 148 -8.99 -4.27 -4.93
C LEU A 148 -7.81 -5.10 -4.43
N PHE A 149 -7.48 -4.95 -3.15
CA PHE A 149 -6.44 -5.71 -2.46
C PHE A 149 -6.74 -5.78 -0.96
N GLN A 150 -6.53 -6.96 -0.38
CA GLN A 150 -6.65 -7.17 1.06
C GLN A 150 -5.61 -8.17 1.57
N VAL A 151 -5.19 -7.99 2.81
CA VAL A 151 -4.46 -9.00 3.56
C VAL A 151 -5.49 -9.82 4.31
N ARG A 152 -5.58 -11.12 3.99
CA ARG A 152 -6.57 -12.01 4.58
C ARG A 152 -5.94 -12.83 5.70
N PHE A 153 -6.58 -12.82 6.84
CA PHE A 153 -6.29 -13.65 8.00
C PHE A 153 -7.36 -14.73 8.10
N ALA A 154 -7.16 -15.85 7.42
CA ALA A 154 -8.20 -16.89 7.28
C ALA A 154 -7.82 -18.25 7.88
N THR A 155 -6.56 -18.46 8.19
CA THR A 155 -6.05 -19.73 8.70
C THR A 155 -6.05 -19.75 10.23
N ASN A 156 -6.33 -20.90 10.83
CA ASN A 156 -6.19 -21.07 12.28
C ASN A 156 -4.75 -20.71 12.71
N GLY A 157 -4.62 -19.78 13.63
CA GLY A 157 -3.34 -19.22 14.08
C GLY A 157 -2.95 -17.89 13.44
N GLU A 158 -3.63 -17.46 12.37
CA GLU A 158 -3.47 -16.13 11.79
C GLU A 158 -4.50 -15.12 12.31
N ASN A 159 -5.40 -15.55 13.19
CA ASN A 159 -6.40 -14.67 13.76
C ASN A 159 -5.73 -13.58 14.58
N ILE A 160 -6.02 -12.34 14.25
CA ILE A 160 -5.72 -11.20 15.12
C ILE A 160 -6.45 -11.47 16.42
N GLY A 161 -5.70 -11.56 17.52
CA GLY A 161 -6.26 -11.86 18.84
C GLY A 161 -7.40 -10.91 19.22
N VAL A 162 -8.30 -11.38 20.04
CA VAL A 162 -9.49 -10.61 20.49
C VAL A 162 -9.09 -9.22 21.01
N ASN A 163 -7.93 -9.11 21.63
CA ASN A 163 -7.43 -7.87 22.22
C ASN A 163 -6.79 -6.89 21.24
N GLU A 164 -6.58 -7.30 19.99
CA GLU A 164 -5.84 -6.52 18.98
C GLU A 164 -6.72 -6.12 17.78
N SER A 165 -7.97 -6.59 17.73
CA SER A 165 -8.88 -6.24 16.65
C SER A 165 -9.61 -4.94 16.90
N LEU A 166 -9.89 -4.18 15.85
CA LEU A 166 -10.74 -2.99 15.92
C LEU A 166 -12.14 -3.35 16.47
N GLN A 167 -12.65 -4.54 16.14
CA GLN A 167 -13.93 -5.02 16.63
C GLN A 167 -13.96 -5.05 18.15
N THR A 168 -12.92 -5.57 18.79
CA THR A 168 -12.84 -5.64 20.25
C THR A 168 -12.74 -4.26 20.88
N SER A 169 -11.98 -3.35 20.25
CA SER A 169 -11.86 -1.97 20.73
C SER A 169 -13.18 -1.19 20.71
N PHE A 170 -14.12 -1.59 19.86
CA PHE A 170 -15.41 -0.93 19.72
C PHE A 170 -16.59 -1.74 20.28
N SER A 171 -16.48 -3.06 20.50
CA SER A 171 -17.56 -3.90 20.98
C SER A 171 -17.66 -3.98 22.49
N THR A 172 -16.61 -3.65 23.23
CA THR A 172 -16.60 -3.62 24.70
C THR A 172 -17.34 -2.42 25.31
N LEU A 173 -17.86 -1.54 24.46
CA LEU A 173 -18.65 -0.38 24.89
C LEU A 173 -20.15 -0.67 25.03
N THR A 174 -20.58 -1.92 24.89
CA THR A 174 -22.00 -2.34 24.97
C THR A 174 -22.28 -3.32 26.10
N ALA A 175 -21.56 -3.20 27.24
CA ALA A 175 -21.89 -3.89 28.45
C ALA A 175 -22.55 -2.94 29.44
#